data_b9027234a27152673a9916100dda9023
#
_entry.id   b9027234a27152673a9916100dda9023
#
_cell.length_a   1.000
_cell.length_b   1.000
_cell.length_c   1.000
_cell.angle_alpha   90.00
_cell.angle_beta   90.00
_cell.angle_gamma   90.00
#
_symmetry.space_group_name_H-M   'P 1'
#
loop_
_entity.id
_entity.type
_entity.pdbx_description
1 polymer ?
#
loop_
_entity_poly.entity_id
_entity_poly.type
_entity_poly.pdbx_seq_one_letter_code
_entity_poly.pdbx_strand_id
1 'polypeptide(L)'
;MQQYREEENNMKKRILTAVLAAALVTGTCAATVSAKEEKTYTIGICQLVQHDALDAATKGFEDAITEKMGDSVKFDEQNAQGDSNTCSTIINGFVSEGADLILANATTALQCSAAATSTIPILGTSVTDYATALEIDDWTGSTGRNISGTSDLAPLDEQEAMIKELFPDAKTVGILYCSAEPNSKYQATQIEAALDADGIAYKEYTASDSNDITSVVQTAVSEVDVI
;
A
#
# COMPACT_ATOMS: atom_id res chain seq x y z
N MET A 1 -70.72 27.03 52.36
CA MET A 1 -70.76 26.07 51.25
C MET A 1 -70.01 26.52 50.01
N GLN A 2 -69.98 27.78 49.64
CA GLN A 2 -69.21 28.27 48.47
C GLN A 2 -67.67 28.22 48.67
N GLN A 3 -67.18 28.55 49.84
CA GLN A 3 -65.75 28.58 50.15
C GLN A 3 -65.12 27.15 50.07
N TYR A 4 -65.80 26.14 50.50
CA TYR A 4 -65.36 24.74 50.41
C TYR A 4 -65.29 24.25 48.96
N ARG A 5 -66.14 24.72 48.07
CA ARG A 5 -66.09 24.36 46.63
C ARG A 5 -64.91 25.05 45.90
N GLU A 6 -64.53 26.25 46.32
CA GLU A 6 -63.40 26.93 45.72
C GLU A 6 -62.03 26.32 46.11
N GLU A 7 -61.91 25.90 47.38
CA GLU A 7 -60.71 25.22 47.85
C GLU A 7 -60.57 23.83 47.22
N GLU A 8 -61.62 23.07 47.06
CA GLU A 8 -61.58 21.77 46.35
C GLU A 8 -61.23 21.93 44.88
N ASN A 9 -61.76 22.92 44.20
CA ASN A 9 -61.41 23.24 42.80
C ASN A 9 -59.95 23.72 42.65
N ASN A 10 -59.45 24.49 43.60
CA ASN A 10 -58.07 24.93 43.59
C ASN A 10 -57.10 23.80 43.90
N MET A 11 -57.48 22.87 44.78
CA MET A 11 -56.69 21.67 45.08
C MET A 11 -56.65 20.72 43.87
N LYS A 12 -57.79 20.51 43.18
CA LYS A 12 -57.83 19.70 41.93
C LYS A 12 -57.01 20.33 40.84
N LYS A 13 -57.00 21.65 40.65
CA LYS A 13 -56.17 22.37 39.69
C LYS A 13 -54.67 22.23 40.01
N ARG A 14 -54.30 22.33 41.31
CA ARG A 14 -52.90 22.14 41.74
C ARG A 14 -52.38 20.73 41.53
N ILE A 15 -53.24 19.73 41.80
CA ILE A 15 -52.91 18.32 41.57
C ILE A 15 -52.78 18.04 40.05
N LEU A 16 -53.69 18.60 39.23
CA LEU A 16 -53.62 18.46 37.78
C LEU A 16 -52.40 19.13 37.19
N THR A 17 -51.97 20.29 37.71
CA THR A 17 -50.76 20.99 37.29
C THR A 17 -49.50 20.23 37.73
N ALA A 18 -49.49 19.60 38.91
CA ALA A 18 -48.38 18.82 39.39
C ALA A 18 -48.22 17.49 38.60
N VAL A 19 -49.34 16.86 38.22
CA VAL A 19 -49.33 15.66 37.39
C VAL A 19 -48.86 15.96 35.95
N LEU A 20 -49.26 17.11 35.37
CA LEU A 20 -48.80 17.54 34.06
C LEU A 20 -47.27 17.89 34.07
N ALA A 21 -46.80 18.50 35.16
CA ALA A 21 -45.38 18.83 35.33
C ALA A 21 -44.51 17.54 35.51
N ALA A 22 -45.03 16.55 36.23
CA ALA A 22 -44.35 15.26 36.38
C ALA A 22 -44.30 14.43 35.08
N ALA A 23 -45.36 14.53 34.23
CA ALA A 23 -45.39 13.86 32.93
C ALA A 23 -44.43 14.50 31.91
N LEU A 24 -44.10 15.79 32.04
CA LEU A 24 -43.12 16.48 31.20
C LEU A 24 -41.66 16.18 31.58
N VAL A 25 -41.38 15.79 32.83
CA VAL A 25 -40.05 15.45 33.30
C VAL A 25 -39.70 13.98 32.99
N THR A 26 -40.68 13.10 32.84
CA THR A 26 -40.44 11.69 32.46
C THR A 26 -40.37 11.45 30.95
N GLY A 27 -40.72 12.45 30.14
CA GLY A 27 -40.73 12.36 28.66
C GLY A 27 -39.39 12.74 27.98
N THR A 28 -38.36 13.23 28.73
CA THR A 28 -37.08 13.58 28.18
C THR A 28 -35.93 12.66 28.58
N CYS A 29 -36.18 11.41 28.95
CA CYS A 29 -35.23 10.37 28.66
C CYS A 29 -35.29 10.07 27.16
N ALA A 30 -34.95 11.07 26.33
CA ALA A 30 -34.41 10.80 25.02
C ALA A 30 -33.30 9.76 25.24
N ALA A 31 -33.57 8.51 24.88
CA ALA A 31 -32.50 7.57 24.64
C ALA A 31 -31.58 8.31 23.69
N THR A 32 -30.47 8.83 24.22
CA THR A 32 -29.30 9.10 23.43
C THR A 32 -28.92 7.74 22.88
N VAL A 33 -29.53 7.36 21.75
CA VAL A 33 -28.92 6.39 20.86
C VAL A 33 -27.58 7.06 20.56
N SER A 34 -26.57 6.68 21.32
CA SER A 34 -25.20 6.91 20.93
C SER A 34 -25.09 6.19 19.60
N ALA A 35 -25.31 6.91 18.52
CA ALA A 35 -24.86 6.46 17.22
C ALA A 35 -23.38 6.18 17.45
N LYS A 36 -23.01 4.91 17.51
CA LYS A 36 -21.63 4.50 17.54
C LYS A 36 -21.10 5.15 16.28
N GLU A 37 -20.30 6.21 16.41
CA GLU A 37 -19.60 6.79 15.26
C GLU A 37 -18.91 5.62 14.60
N GLU A 38 -19.39 5.21 13.43
CA GLU A 38 -18.70 4.18 12.65
C GLU A 38 -17.34 4.76 12.29
N LYS A 39 -16.31 4.17 12.84
CA LYS A 39 -14.94 4.62 12.60
C LYS A 39 -14.68 4.50 11.09
N THR A 40 -14.40 5.60 10.44
CA THR A 40 -13.90 5.62 9.06
C THR A 40 -12.40 5.49 9.10
N TYR A 41 -11.87 4.52 8.38
CA TYR A 41 -10.44 4.29 8.24
C TYR A 41 -9.90 5.04 7.04
N THR A 42 -8.71 5.61 7.16
CA THR A 42 -7.99 6.24 6.05
C THR A 42 -6.82 5.36 5.66
N ILE A 43 -6.77 4.97 4.39
CA ILE A 43 -5.68 4.18 3.80
C ILE A 43 -4.93 5.06 2.82
N GLY A 44 -3.66 5.34 3.11
CA GLY A 44 -2.76 5.99 2.18
C GLY A 44 -2.22 4.98 1.17
N ILE A 45 -2.30 5.28 -0.11
CA ILE A 45 -1.75 4.44 -1.19
C ILE A 45 -0.66 5.23 -1.90
N CYS A 46 0.58 4.76 -1.79
CA CYS A 46 1.70 5.31 -2.55
C CYS A 46 2.07 4.35 -3.66
N GLN A 47 1.73 4.70 -4.90
CA GLN A 47 2.17 4.01 -6.09
C GLN A 47 3.42 4.69 -6.64
N LEU A 48 4.48 3.92 -6.92
CA LEU A 48 5.76 4.48 -7.34
C LEU A 48 5.64 5.22 -8.68
N VAL A 49 5.01 4.60 -9.67
CA VAL A 49 4.90 5.13 -11.03
C VAL A 49 3.60 4.65 -11.67
N GLN A 50 3.09 5.38 -12.66
CA GLN A 50 1.97 4.91 -13.46
C GLN A 50 2.42 3.79 -14.41
N HIS A 51 1.85 2.62 -14.21
CA HIS A 51 2.11 1.43 -15.01
C HIS A 51 0.93 0.47 -14.89
N ASP A 52 0.49 -0.13 -15.99
CA ASP A 52 -0.72 -0.98 -16.05
C ASP A 52 -0.76 -2.07 -14.96
N ALA A 53 0.38 -2.68 -14.64
CA ALA A 53 0.45 -3.72 -13.60
C ALA A 53 0.30 -3.12 -12.19
N LEU A 54 0.90 -1.96 -11.92
CA LEU A 54 0.78 -1.28 -10.63
C LEU A 54 -0.63 -0.72 -10.45
N ASP A 55 -1.21 -0.13 -11.50
CA ASP A 55 -2.60 0.36 -11.51
C ASP A 55 -3.58 -0.79 -11.22
N ALA A 56 -3.35 -1.96 -11.82
CA ALA A 56 -4.16 -3.15 -11.56
C ALA A 56 -4.02 -3.67 -10.11
N ALA A 57 -2.82 -3.62 -9.53
CA ALA A 57 -2.57 -4.03 -8.15
C ALA A 57 -3.25 -3.06 -7.16
N THR A 58 -3.11 -1.74 -7.35
CA THR A 58 -3.80 -0.71 -6.57
C THR A 58 -5.31 -0.92 -6.64
N LYS A 59 -5.86 -1.01 -7.87
CA LYS A 59 -7.30 -1.23 -8.07
C LYS A 59 -7.81 -2.50 -7.39
N GLY A 60 -7.08 -3.62 -7.52
CA GLY A 60 -7.47 -4.88 -6.90
C GLY A 60 -7.51 -4.80 -5.37
N PHE A 61 -6.59 -4.06 -4.77
CA PHE A 61 -6.59 -3.79 -3.34
C PHE A 61 -7.79 -2.94 -2.93
N GLU A 62 -8.07 -1.84 -3.63
CA GLU A 62 -9.20 -0.96 -3.35
C GLU A 62 -10.55 -1.68 -3.49
N ASP A 63 -10.72 -2.46 -4.57
CA ASP A 63 -11.93 -3.25 -4.80
C ASP A 63 -12.18 -4.24 -3.65
N ALA A 64 -11.14 -4.97 -3.21
CA ALA A 64 -11.25 -5.95 -2.13
C ALA A 64 -11.55 -5.31 -0.77
N ILE A 65 -10.96 -4.16 -0.46
CA ILE A 65 -11.24 -3.42 0.78
C ILE A 65 -12.64 -2.83 0.73
N THR A 66 -13.05 -2.22 -0.39
CA THR A 66 -14.38 -1.65 -0.57
C THR A 66 -15.47 -2.71 -0.44
N GLU A 67 -15.27 -3.91 -1.01
CA GLU A 67 -16.20 -5.03 -0.88
C GLU A 67 -16.43 -5.42 0.58
N LYS A 68 -15.39 -5.36 1.41
CA LYS A 68 -15.44 -5.80 2.81
C LYS A 68 -15.86 -4.71 3.78
N MET A 69 -15.51 -3.46 3.52
CA MET A 69 -15.64 -2.36 4.48
C MET A 69 -16.63 -1.28 4.03
N GLY A 70 -17.00 -1.24 2.74
CA GLY A 70 -17.95 -0.25 2.20
C GLY A 70 -17.52 1.18 2.51
N ASP A 71 -18.47 1.98 3.01
CA ASP A 71 -18.27 3.40 3.32
C ASP A 71 -17.39 3.65 4.57
N SER A 72 -16.95 2.57 5.26
CA SER A 72 -16.07 2.68 6.43
C SER A 72 -14.61 2.89 6.07
N VAL A 73 -14.25 3.02 4.79
CA VAL A 73 -12.88 3.27 4.33
C VAL A 73 -12.82 4.44 3.37
N LYS A 74 -11.71 5.19 3.43
CA LYS A 74 -11.33 6.20 2.45
C LYS A 74 -9.92 5.93 1.99
N PHE A 75 -9.69 6.08 0.69
CA PHE A 75 -8.37 5.98 0.09
C PHE A 75 -7.82 7.38 -0.21
N ASP A 76 -6.54 7.58 0.10
CA ASP A 76 -5.73 8.69 -0.38
C ASP A 76 -4.66 8.08 -1.29
N GLU A 77 -4.96 8.03 -2.59
CA GLU A 77 -4.09 7.47 -3.62
C GLU A 77 -3.22 8.56 -4.23
N GLN A 78 -1.89 8.36 -4.17
CA GLN A 78 -0.91 9.27 -4.73
C GLN A 78 0.16 8.53 -5.51
N ASN A 79 0.63 9.16 -6.60
CA ASN A 79 1.65 8.60 -7.49
C ASN A 79 2.96 9.39 -7.39
N ALA A 80 4.05 8.70 -7.12
CA ALA A 80 5.37 9.30 -6.94
C ALA A 80 6.11 9.60 -8.27
N GLN A 81 5.56 9.19 -9.40
CA GLN A 81 6.08 9.44 -10.75
C GLN A 81 7.53 8.96 -10.96
N GLY A 82 7.90 7.87 -10.28
CA GLY A 82 9.23 7.28 -10.37
C GLY A 82 10.30 7.98 -9.51
N ASP A 83 9.93 9.01 -8.74
CA ASP A 83 10.87 9.80 -7.94
C ASP A 83 10.81 9.42 -6.45
N SER A 84 11.94 9.00 -5.88
CA SER A 84 12.03 8.55 -4.49
C SER A 84 11.83 9.69 -3.47
N ASN A 85 12.16 10.94 -3.80
CA ASN A 85 11.92 12.08 -2.91
C ASN A 85 10.44 12.43 -2.86
N THR A 86 9.77 12.38 -4.02
CA THR A 86 8.31 12.52 -4.11
C THR A 86 7.63 11.41 -3.33
N CYS A 87 8.08 10.17 -3.47
CA CYS A 87 7.59 9.03 -2.69
C CYS A 87 7.71 9.28 -1.18
N SER A 88 8.88 9.70 -0.71
CA SER A 88 9.10 10.06 0.70
C SER A 88 8.18 11.19 1.17
N THR A 89 7.92 12.19 0.32
CA THR A 89 7.03 13.32 0.63
C THR A 89 5.58 12.84 0.79
N ILE A 90 5.09 11.99 -0.11
CA ILE A 90 3.76 11.38 -0.07
C ILE A 90 3.58 10.60 1.24
N ILE A 91 4.51 9.68 1.53
CA ILE A 91 4.44 8.83 2.72
C ILE A 91 4.46 9.68 4.02
N ASN A 92 5.33 10.70 4.09
CA ASN A 92 5.33 11.61 5.25
C ASN A 92 4.01 12.38 5.39
N GLY A 93 3.32 12.69 4.28
CA GLY A 93 1.97 13.21 4.27
C GLY A 93 1.00 12.25 4.98
N PHE A 94 0.92 10.99 4.56
CA PHE A 94 0.07 9.97 5.18
C PHE A 94 0.35 9.79 6.68
N VAL A 95 1.63 9.79 7.07
CA VAL A 95 2.02 9.69 8.48
C VAL A 95 1.52 10.90 9.28
N SER A 96 1.68 12.11 8.74
CA SER A 96 1.28 13.35 9.41
C SER A 96 -0.24 13.51 9.52
N GLU A 97 -0.98 12.98 8.56
CA GLU A 97 -2.45 12.97 8.54
C GLU A 97 -3.04 11.83 9.39
N GLY A 98 -2.20 10.91 9.84
CA GLY A 98 -2.61 9.81 10.72
C GLY A 98 -3.35 8.70 9.98
N ALA A 99 -2.88 8.30 8.81
CA ALA A 99 -3.41 7.15 8.09
C ALA A 99 -3.45 5.89 8.97
N ASP A 100 -4.51 5.12 8.87
CA ASP A 100 -4.68 3.87 9.63
C ASP A 100 -3.87 2.70 9.03
N LEU A 101 -3.56 2.78 7.73
CA LEU A 101 -2.79 1.81 6.95
C LEU A 101 -2.11 2.52 5.78
N ILE A 102 -0.94 2.01 5.37
CA ILE A 102 -0.28 2.43 4.14
C ILE A 102 -0.18 1.23 3.20
N LEU A 103 -0.64 1.37 1.96
CA LEU A 103 -0.30 0.49 0.85
C LEU A 103 0.91 1.08 0.11
N ALA A 104 1.99 0.32 0.09
CA ALA A 104 3.19 0.65 -0.65
C ALA A 104 3.25 -0.21 -1.92
N ASN A 105 3.02 0.41 -3.08
CA ASN A 105 3.01 -0.27 -4.37
C ASN A 105 4.34 -0.03 -5.10
N ALA A 106 5.19 -1.01 -5.10
CA ALA A 106 6.56 -1.17 -5.56
C ALA A 106 7.63 -1.05 -4.45
N THR A 107 8.83 -1.57 -4.74
CA THR A 107 9.94 -1.67 -3.79
C THR A 107 10.33 -0.33 -3.16
N THR A 108 10.50 0.73 -3.97
CA THR A 108 10.86 2.06 -3.47
C THR A 108 9.78 2.64 -2.55
N ALA A 109 8.49 2.43 -2.87
CA ALA A 109 7.40 2.86 -2.01
C ALA A 109 7.42 2.13 -0.65
N LEU A 110 7.76 0.84 -0.65
CA LEU A 110 7.96 0.06 0.58
C LEU A 110 9.12 0.59 1.42
N GLN A 111 10.26 0.89 0.79
CA GLN A 111 11.43 1.45 1.47
C GLN A 111 11.13 2.81 2.11
N CYS A 112 10.49 3.72 1.37
CA CYS A 112 10.05 5.02 1.89
C CYS A 112 9.08 4.86 3.07
N SER A 113 8.14 3.92 2.98
CA SER A 113 7.18 3.64 4.04
C SER A 113 7.86 3.08 5.30
N ALA A 114 8.79 2.14 5.12
CA ALA A 114 9.56 1.54 6.21
C ALA A 114 10.44 2.56 6.96
N ALA A 115 10.97 3.55 6.22
CA ALA A 115 11.77 4.63 6.78
C ALA A 115 10.91 5.66 7.55
N ALA A 116 9.68 5.90 7.12
CA ALA A 116 8.82 6.95 7.65
C ALA A 116 8.07 6.56 8.93
N THR A 117 7.73 5.28 9.10
CA THR A 117 6.92 4.84 10.26
C THR A 117 7.22 3.42 10.70
N SER A 118 7.26 3.23 12.02
CA SER A 118 7.34 1.91 12.66
C SER A 118 6.04 1.51 13.37
N THR A 119 4.99 2.33 13.27
CA THR A 119 3.73 2.14 14.01
C THR A 119 2.52 1.98 13.13
N ILE A 120 2.43 2.72 12.01
CA ILE A 120 1.35 2.53 11.05
C ILE A 120 1.59 1.22 10.30
N PRO A 121 0.61 0.29 10.23
CA PRO A 121 0.74 -0.91 9.44
C PRO A 121 1.03 -0.59 7.96
N ILE A 122 1.94 -1.33 7.35
CA ILE A 122 2.32 -1.18 5.94
C ILE A 122 2.04 -2.50 5.23
N LEU A 123 1.31 -2.44 4.12
CA LEU A 123 1.17 -3.55 3.18
C LEU A 123 1.94 -3.22 1.91
N GLY A 124 2.84 -4.12 1.51
CA GLY A 124 3.55 -4.03 0.25
C GLY A 124 2.87 -4.87 -0.82
N THR A 125 2.84 -4.35 -2.03
CA THR A 125 2.49 -5.09 -3.25
C THR A 125 3.44 -4.71 -4.37
N SER A 126 3.58 -5.56 -5.38
CA SER A 126 4.56 -5.35 -6.46
C SER A 126 5.99 -5.16 -5.91
N VAL A 127 6.32 -5.95 -4.89
CA VAL A 127 7.62 -5.95 -4.22
C VAL A 127 8.34 -7.25 -4.57
N THR A 128 9.48 -7.14 -5.22
CA THR A 128 10.22 -8.29 -5.72
C THR A 128 10.76 -9.14 -4.58
N ASP A 129 11.54 -8.55 -3.68
CA ASP A 129 12.16 -9.24 -2.55
C ASP A 129 12.20 -8.37 -1.30
N TYR A 130 11.51 -8.82 -0.23
CA TYR A 130 11.40 -8.06 1.02
C TYR A 130 12.71 -8.03 1.82
N ALA A 131 13.53 -9.07 1.75
CA ALA A 131 14.79 -9.12 2.46
C ALA A 131 15.73 -8.05 1.92
N THR A 132 15.88 -7.99 0.60
CA THR A 132 16.68 -6.96 -0.09
C THR A 132 16.11 -5.56 0.10
N ALA A 133 14.78 -5.41 -0.07
CA ALA A 133 14.12 -4.10 0.05
C ALA A 133 14.27 -3.48 1.44
N LEU A 134 14.29 -4.30 2.49
CA LEU A 134 14.32 -3.87 3.89
C LEU A 134 15.68 -4.10 4.56
N GLU A 135 16.70 -4.52 3.81
CA GLU A 135 18.05 -4.80 4.28
C GLU A 135 18.05 -5.79 5.47
N ILE A 136 17.38 -6.95 5.30
CA ILE A 136 17.29 -7.99 6.32
C ILE A 136 18.23 -9.14 5.96
N ASP A 137 19.38 -9.21 6.63
CA ASP A 137 20.40 -10.24 6.37
C ASP A 137 19.93 -11.65 6.76
N ASP A 138 19.27 -11.78 7.92
CA ASP A 138 18.79 -13.06 8.46
C ASP A 138 17.30 -13.29 8.13
N TRP A 139 16.97 -13.39 6.84
CA TRP A 139 15.59 -13.56 6.41
C TRP A 139 14.99 -14.91 6.84
N THR A 140 13.90 -14.85 7.59
CA THR A 140 13.17 -16.02 8.11
C THR A 140 11.75 -16.17 7.55
N GLY A 141 11.42 -15.44 6.48
CA GLY A 141 10.06 -15.36 5.95
C GLY A 141 9.17 -14.32 6.64
N SER A 142 9.77 -13.51 7.51
CA SER A 142 9.06 -12.43 8.23
C SER A 142 9.92 -11.18 8.29
N THR A 143 9.27 -10.03 8.12
CA THR A 143 9.97 -8.74 8.22
C THR A 143 10.34 -8.37 9.67
N GLY A 144 9.66 -8.96 10.67
CA GLY A 144 9.84 -8.61 12.08
C GLY A 144 9.43 -7.17 12.43
N ARG A 145 8.69 -6.49 11.54
CA ARG A 145 8.28 -5.07 11.63
C ARG A 145 6.77 -4.95 11.42
N ASN A 146 6.26 -3.71 11.42
CA ASN A 146 4.88 -3.36 11.06
C ASN A 146 4.56 -3.52 9.55
N ILE A 147 5.26 -4.39 8.85
CA ILE A 147 5.23 -4.57 7.40
C ILE A 147 4.84 -6.00 7.06
N SER A 148 3.90 -6.15 6.13
CA SER A 148 3.53 -7.41 5.47
C SER A 148 3.20 -7.14 4.01
N GLY A 149 2.89 -8.17 3.22
CA GLY A 149 2.48 -7.99 1.84
C GLY A 149 2.69 -9.22 0.98
N THR A 150 2.75 -9.00 -0.33
CA THR A 150 2.96 -10.02 -1.35
C THR A 150 4.23 -9.76 -2.12
N SER A 151 4.97 -10.82 -2.48
CA SER A 151 6.11 -10.75 -3.39
C SER A 151 5.67 -11.10 -4.81
N ASP A 152 6.27 -10.43 -5.79
CA ASP A 152 6.09 -10.68 -7.22
C ASP A 152 7.38 -11.20 -7.89
N LEU A 153 8.33 -11.70 -7.10
CA LEU A 153 9.58 -12.26 -7.62
C LEU A 153 9.30 -13.35 -8.66
N ALA A 154 9.79 -13.12 -9.87
CA ALA A 154 9.69 -14.08 -10.96
C ALA A 154 10.60 -15.30 -10.73
N PRO A 155 10.30 -16.46 -11.32
CA PRO A 155 11.17 -17.63 -11.28
C PRO A 155 12.38 -17.42 -12.19
N LEU A 156 13.43 -16.80 -11.65
CA LEU A 156 14.60 -16.34 -12.41
C LEU A 156 15.44 -17.48 -12.99
N ASP A 157 15.47 -18.62 -12.33
CA ASP A 157 16.09 -19.85 -12.81
C ASP A 157 15.37 -20.43 -14.04
N GLU A 158 14.04 -20.36 -14.08
CA GLU A 158 13.26 -20.74 -15.26
C GLU A 158 13.45 -19.74 -16.42
N GLN A 159 13.64 -18.47 -16.13
CA GLN A 159 13.93 -17.46 -17.15
C GLN A 159 15.31 -17.69 -17.79
N GLU A 160 16.32 -18.04 -17.01
CA GLU A 160 17.64 -18.42 -17.54
C GLU A 160 17.56 -19.68 -18.38
N ALA A 161 16.86 -20.74 -17.91
CA ALA A 161 16.63 -21.95 -18.67
C ALA A 161 15.93 -21.69 -20.02
N MET A 162 14.98 -20.76 -20.05
CA MET A 162 14.29 -20.34 -21.26
C MET A 162 15.23 -19.68 -22.28
N ILE A 163 16.22 -18.90 -21.82
CA ILE A 163 17.24 -18.33 -22.72
C ILE A 163 17.98 -19.45 -23.48
N LYS A 164 18.38 -20.51 -22.79
CA LYS A 164 19.08 -21.66 -23.41
C LYS A 164 18.19 -22.42 -24.38
N GLU A 165 16.92 -22.55 -24.07
CA GLU A 165 15.97 -23.25 -24.94
C GLU A 165 15.69 -22.44 -26.23
N LEU A 166 15.48 -21.13 -26.12
CA LEU A 166 15.12 -20.27 -27.25
C LEU A 166 16.36 -19.86 -28.08
N PHE A 167 17.51 -19.72 -27.45
CA PHE A 167 18.76 -19.26 -28.05
C PHE A 167 19.94 -20.19 -27.74
N PRO A 168 19.89 -21.47 -28.20
CA PRO A 168 20.88 -22.50 -27.82
C PRO A 168 22.31 -22.18 -28.28
N ASP A 169 22.48 -21.31 -29.25
CA ASP A 169 23.78 -20.91 -29.80
C ASP A 169 24.32 -19.59 -29.19
N ALA A 170 23.55 -18.94 -28.31
CA ALA A 170 23.97 -17.71 -27.66
C ALA A 170 25.18 -17.93 -26.77
N LYS A 171 26.18 -17.08 -26.92
CA LYS A 171 27.45 -17.12 -26.14
C LYS A 171 27.52 -16.00 -25.13
N THR A 172 26.82 -14.90 -25.42
CA THR A 172 26.83 -13.70 -24.58
C THR A 172 25.43 -13.16 -24.40
N VAL A 173 25.00 -13.03 -23.16
CA VAL A 173 23.70 -12.48 -22.77
C VAL A 173 23.88 -11.04 -22.30
N GLY A 174 23.03 -10.12 -22.76
CA GLY A 174 22.93 -8.76 -22.26
C GLY A 174 21.88 -8.69 -21.15
N ILE A 175 22.25 -8.20 -19.98
CA ILE A 175 21.33 -7.97 -18.86
C ILE A 175 21.03 -6.48 -18.79
N LEU A 176 19.81 -6.08 -19.21
CA LEU A 176 19.40 -4.69 -19.24
C LEU A 176 18.45 -4.41 -18.07
N TYR A 177 18.79 -3.44 -17.22
CA TYR A 177 17.96 -3.09 -16.09
C TYR A 177 18.07 -1.61 -15.65
N CYS A 178 17.15 -1.17 -14.79
CA CYS A 178 17.18 0.18 -14.21
C CYS A 178 18.12 0.22 -13.00
N SER A 179 19.20 0.99 -13.10
CA SER A 179 20.19 1.11 -12.02
C SER A 179 19.68 1.88 -10.79
N ALA A 180 18.60 2.64 -10.93
CA ALA A 180 17.98 3.37 -9.84
C ALA A 180 17.07 2.50 -8.95
N GLU A 181 16.80 1.24 -9.35
CA GLU A 181 15.89 0.35 -8.67
C GLU A 181 16.62 -0.84 -8.02
N PRO A 182 16.60 -0.97 -6.67
CA PRO A 182 17.29 -2.07 -5.97
C PRO A 182 16.79 -3.46 -6.36
N ASN A 183 15.49 -3.61 -6.61
CA ASN A 183 14.89 -4.86 -7.08
C ASN A 183 15.41 -5.29 -8.45
N SER A 184 15.68 -4.33 -9.36
CA SER A 184 16.25 -4.61 -10.67
C SER A 184 17.67 -5.15 -10.54
N LYS A 185 18.50 -4.55 -9.68
CA LYS A 185 19.85 -5.06 -9.40
C LYS A 185 19.85 -6.43 -8.73
N TYR A 186 18.92 -6.68 -7.79
CA TYR A 186 18.75 -7.99 -7.18
C TYR A 186 18.47 -9.07 -8.23
N GLN A 187 17.51 -8.85 -9.12
CA GLN A 187 17.17 -9.80 -10.19
C GLN A 187 18.34 -10.01 -11.15
N ALA A 188 19.03 -8.94 -11.57
CA ALA A 188 20.22 -9.03 -12.41
C ALA A 188 21.28 -9.95 -11.77
N THR A 189 21.59 -9.76 -10.49
CA THR A 189 22.57 -10.57 -9.76
C THR A 189 22.18 -12.05 -9.70
N GLN A 190 20.88 -12.38 -9.58
CA GLN A 190 20.43 -13.78 -9.60
C GLN A 190 20.61 -14.41 -10.99
N ILE A 191 20.28 -13.68 -12.07
CA ILE A 191 20.48 -14.14 -13.45
C ILE A 191 21.97 -14.28 -13.75
N GLU A 192 22.82 -13.35 -13.33
CA GLU A 192 24.27 -13.43 -13.45
C GLU A 192 24.81 -14.72 -12.83
N ALA A 193 24.37 -15.03 -11.61
CA ALA A 193 24.79 -16.25 -10.91
C ALA A 193 24.37 -17.54 -11.66
N ALA A 194 23.18 -17.54 -12.27
CA ALA A 194 22.69 -18.67 -13.08
C ALA A 194 23.52 -18.80 -14.38
N LEU A 195 23.79 -17.71 -15.08
CA LEU A 195 24.60 -17.72 -16.30
C LEU A 195 26.05 -18.14 -16.01
N ASP A 196 26.64 -17.69 -14.90
CA ASP A 196 27.97 -18.14 -14.45
C ASP A 196 28.03 -19.64 -14.18
N ALA A 197 26.98 -20.21 -13.56
CA ALA A 197 26.90 -21.64 -13.29
C ALA A 197 26.88 -22.47 -14.58
N ASP A 198 26.30 -21.93 -15.65
CA ASP A 198 26.22 -22.58 -16.96
C ASP A 198 27.39 -22.20 -17.91
N GLY A 199 28.29 -21.31 -17.46
CA GLY A 199 29.45 -20.88 -18.25
C GLY A 199 29.08 -19.99 -19.44
N ILE A 200 27.95 -19.29 -19.37
CA ILE A 200 27.49 -18.34 -20.40
C ILE A 200 28.01 -16.95 -20.04
N ALA A 201 28.69 -16.30 -20.98
CA ALA A 201 29.17 -14.95 -20.76
C ALA A 201 28.01 -13.94 -20.74
N TYR A 202 28.15 -12.88 -19.93
CA TYR A 202 27.15 -11.82 -19.91
C TYR A 202 27.79 -10.42 -19.82
N LYS A 203 26.99 -9.42 -20.14
CA LYS A 203 27.32 -7.98 -19.96
C LYS A 203 26.14 -7.26 -19.35
N GLU A 204 26.43 -6.39 -18.37
CA GLU A 204 25.40 -5.52 -17.80
C GLU A 204 25.24 -4.25 -18.65
N TYR A 205 23.98 -3.84 -18.84
CA TYR A 205 23.58 -2.60 -19.46
C TYR A 205 22.56 -1.91 -18.56
N THR A 206 22.88 -0.71 -18.12
CA THR A 206 22.01 0.01 -17.18
C THR A 206 21.53 1.33 -17.74
N ALA A 207 20.25 1.63 -17.49
CA ALA A 207 19.70 2.95 -17.69
C ALA A 207 19.23 3.49 -16.33
N SER A 208 19.47 4.77 -16.06
CA SER A 208 18.97 5.40 -14.82
C SER A 208 17.51 5.87 -14.96
N ASP A 209 17.11 6.17 -16.18
CA ASP A 209 15.76 6.57 -16.54
C ASP A 209 15.43 6.21 -18.01
N SER A 210 14.21 6.51 -18.46
CA SER A 210 13.73 6.18 -19.79
C SER A 210 14.45 6.93 -20.93
N ASN A 211 15.14 8.03 -20.66
CA ASN A 211 15.81 8.81 -21.71
C ASN A 211 17.04 8.08 -22.27
N ASP A 212 17.69 7.29 -21.41
CA ASP A 212 18.91 6.57 -21.78
C ASP A 212 18.65 5.22 -22.46
N ILE A 213 17.45 4.66 -22.32
CA ILE A 213 17.11 3.30 -22.78
C ILE A 213 17.48 3.08 -24.26
N THR A 214 17.12 4.01 -25.13
CA THR A 214 17.36 3.86 -26.57
C THR A 214 18.85 3.70 -26.89
N SER A 215 19.71 4.52 -26.30
CA SER A 215 21.16 4.46 -26.55
C SER A 215 21.79 3.21 -25.95
N VAL A 216 21.33 2.81 -24.76
CA VAL A 216 21.80 1.61 -24.06
C VAL A 216 21.43 0.35 -24.86
N VAL A 217 20.17 0.25 -25.32
CA VAL A 217 19.71 -0.87 -26.17
C VAL A 217 20.49 -0.94 -27.48
N GLN A 218 20.72 0.19 -28.15
CA GLN A 218 21.52 0.22 -29.40
C GLN A 218 22.94 -0.31 -29.18
N THR A 219 23.53 0.00 -28.05
CA THR A 219 24.84 -0.54 -27.67
C THR A 219 24.75 -2.06 -27.42
N ALA A 220 23.82 -2.47 -26.59
CA ALA A 220 23.64 -3.88 -26.22
C ALA A 220 23.44 -4.79 -27.43
N VAL A 221 22.51 -4.45 -28.34
CA VAL A 221 22.24 -5.28 -29.56
C VAL A 221 23.44 -5.41 -30.50
N SER A 222 24.43 -4.52 -30.40
CA SER A 222 25.65 -4.61 -31.19
C SER A 222 26.73 -5.50 -30.58
N GLU A 223 26.60 -5.87 -29.31
CA GLU A 223 27.65 -6.49 -28.52
C GLU A 223 27.32 -7.87 -27.97
N VAL A 224 26.04 -8.27 -27.95
CA VAL A 224 25.58 -9.54 -27.39
C VAL A 224 24.66 -10.30 -28.33
N ASP A 225 24.46 -11.60 -28.07
CA ASP A 225 23.65 -12.47 -28.91
C ASP A 225 22.16 -12.38 -28.54
N VAL A 226 21.84 -12.11 -27.27
CA VAL A 226 20.49 -11.99 -26.74
C VAL A 226 20.47 -10.97 -25.58
N ILE A 227 19.38 -10.24 -25.40
CA ILE A 227 19.14 -9.33 -24.28
C ILE A 227 17.94 -9.81 -23.50
#